data_750a880084023517ca755baee5cbf81a
#
_entry.id   750a880084023517ca755baee5cbf81a
#
_cell.length_a   1.000
_cell.length_b   1.000
_cell.length_c   1.000
_cell.angle_alpha   90.00
_cell.angle_beta   90.00
_cell.angle_gamma   90.00
#
_symmetry.space_group_name_H-M   'P 1'
#
loop_
_entity.id
_entity.type
_entity.pdbx_description
1 polymer ?
#
loop_
_entity_poly.entity_id
_entity_poly.type
_entity_poly.pdbx_seq_one_letter_code
_entity_poly.pdbx_strand_id
1 'polypeptide(L)'
;MPSTPTPLPRAAVAPSTPPQGTVDEGRRRHFARFYGLDTTDAGQAIPGPTDAGQTNPGPTDARPIGLVFGNCQAESLRLALPVSTAWVRMPPVHELTAADVPHLEALLAVAGVLISQPVHDDYHGLPLGTRQLFARVPSDCRTAVMPVIRSAGLYPTHAIVRPPSDPSLTPPVAPYHDLRTLAEAAGDPLPPLTVAAVLAIAELSQRELRSRESRHEAVVISDLFDRPGFELMRTINHPGNPVWTELATRVADHLGLEGPPAELDRPLLNGIHAPRNPVVIEAWGLETPSTGHWTIDGVQVTEEELRAIHLDWYREHPDVVTAGVARHRTALDLLAAS
;
A
#
# COMPACT_ATOMS: atom_id res chain seq x y z
N MET A 1 -1.04 45.45 -14.19
CA MET A 1 0.26 44.75 -13.90
C MET A 1 -0.08 43.29 -13.70
N PRO A 2 0.27 42.39 -14.61
CA PRO A 2 0.04 40.95 -14.40
C PRO A 2 1.09 40.42 -13.43
N SER A 3 0.62 39.73 -12.39
CA SER A 3 1.44 39.09 -11.38
C SER A 3 2.18 37.90 -11.99
N THR A 4 3.49 37.87 -11.86
CA THR A 4 4.36 36.78 -12.27
C THR A 4 4.07 35.53 -11.42
N PRO A 5 3.88 34.35 -12.00
CA PRO A 5 3.67 33.13 -11.20
C PRO A 5 4.97 32.75 -10.48
N THR A 6 4.83 32.46 -9.20
CA THR A 6 5.92 31.90 -8.38
C THR A 6 6.31 30.52 -8.92
N PRO A 7 7.61 30.24 -9.17
CA PRO A 7 8.02 28.92 -9.63
C PRO A 7 7.77 27.87 -8.58
N LEU A 8 7.16 26.75 -8.98
CA LEU A 8 6.98 25.56 -8.15
C LEU A 8 8.35 25.05 -7.67
N PRO A 9 8.45 24.48 -6.47
CA PRO A 9 9.69 23.92 -5.98
C PRO A 9 10.15 22.80 -6.91
N ARG A 10 11.41 22.88 -7.33
CA ARG A 10 12.09 21.90 -8.15
C ARG A 10 11.92 20.50 -7.56
N ALA A 11 11.51 19.55 -8.40
CA ALA A 11 11.33 18.15 -8.03
C ALA A 11 12.45 17.66 -7.08
N ALA A 12 12.06 17.05 -5.98
CA ALA A 12 13.00 16.37 -5.12
C ALA A 12 13.78 15.36 -5.96
N VAL A 13 15.11 15.50 -5.95
CA VAL A 13 16.03 14.57 -6.58
C VAL A 13 15.74 13.19 -5.98
N ALA A 14 15.43 12.22 -6.83
CA ALA A 14 15.28 10.83 -6.41
C ALA A 14 16.50 10.43 -5.57
N PRO A 15 16.32 9.72 -4.45
CA PRO A 15 17.44 9.27 -3.66
C PRO A 15 18.30 8.35 -4.54
N SER A 16 19.55 8.72 -4.75
CA SER A 16 20.56 7.89 -5.39
C SER A 16 20.65 6.58 -4.64
N THR A 17 20.56 5.46 -5.34
CA THR A 17 20.77 4.11 -4.78
C THR A 17 22.10 4.10 -4.03
N PRO A 18 22.13 3.82 -2.72
CA PRO A 18 23.39 3.74 -2.00
C PRO A 18 24.20 2.53 -2.49
N PRO A 19 25.54 2.59 -2.43
CA PRO A 19 26.40 1.48 -2.81
C PRO A 19 26.07 0.25 -1.95
N GLN A 20 26.01 -0.92 -2.57
CA GLN A 20 25.83 -2.21 -1.90
C GLN A 20 26.90 -2.38 -0.82
N GLY A 21 26.51 -2.35 0.47
CA GLY A 21 27.45 -2.69 1.54
C GLY A 21 27.15 -2.21 2.96
N THR A 22 26.41 -1.13 3.16
CA THR A 22 26.07 -0.68 4.52
C THR A 22 24.59 -0.29 4.59
N VAL A 23 23.84 -1.02 5.42
CA VAL A 23 22.49 -0.59 5.80
C VAL A 23 22.62 0.76 6.51
N ASP A 24 21.93 1.78 6.00
CA ASP A 24 21.92 3.12 6.60
C ASP A 24 21.56 3.01 8.10
N GLU A 25 22.32 3.70 8.94
CA GLU A 25 22.12 3.69 10.40
C GLU A 25 20.71 4.15 10.80
N GLY A 26 20.14 5.10 10.07
CA GLY A 26 18.75 5.53 10.23
C GLY A 26 17.77 4.38 10.01
N ARG A 27 17.95 3.59 8.96
CA ARG A 27 17.14 2.38 8.67
C ARG A 27 17.30 1.34 9.78
N ARG A 28 18.52 1.10 10.26
CA ARG A 28 18.77 0.14 11.35
C ARG A 28 18.08 0.54 12.64
N ARG A 29 18.10 1.82 12.99
CA ARG A 29 17.38 2.33 14.16
C ARG A 29 15.86 2.23 13.99
N HIS A 30 15.35 2.54 12.80
CA HIS A 30 13.93 2.48 12.49
C HIS A 30 13.35 1.06 12.60
N PHE A 31 14.14 0.05 12.19
CA PHE A 31 13.81 -1.37 12.28
C PHE A 31 14.69 -2.09 13.32
N ALA A 32 14.96 -1.45 14.46
CA ALA A 32 15.95 -1.92 15.44
C ALA A 32 15.76 -3.40 15.82
N ARG A 33 14.52 -3.81 16.14
CA ARG A 33 14.22 -5.19 16.50
C ARG A 33 14.44 -6.17 15.35
N PHE A 34 14.14 -5.78 14.12
CA PHE A 34 14.41 -6.59 12.93
C PHE A 34 15.91 -6.86 12.77
N TYR A 35 16.76 -5.88 13.07
CA TYR A 35 18.22 -6.00 13.02
C TYR A 35 18.86 -6.54 14.29
N GLY A 36 18.07 -6.99 15.27
CA GLY A 36 18.59 -7.53 16.53
C GLY A 36 19.28 -6.50 17.43
N LEU A 37 18.98 -5.22 17.26
CA LEU A 37 19.50 -4.16 18.11
C LEU A 37 18.65 -4.11 19.41
N ASP A 38 19.31 -4.15 20.55
CA ASP A 38 18.64 -3.96 21.83
C ASP A 38 18.11 -2.54 21.94
N THR A 39 16.83 -2.42 22.27
CA THR A 39 16.16 -1.12 22.41
C THR A 39 16.62 -0.32 23.63
N THR A 40 17.44 -0.92 24.50
CA THR A 40 18.02 -0.27 25.68
C THR A 40 19.13 0.73 25.33
N ASP A 41 19.78 0.60 24.15
CA ASP A 41 20.82 1.52 23.68
C ASP A 41 20.30 2.65 22.76
N ALA A 42 19.01 2.66 22.45
CA ALA A 42 18.38 3.75 21.71
C ALA A 42 18.15 4.98 22.60
N GLY A 43 19.22 5.51 23.15
CA GLY A 43 19.23 6.83 23.78
C GLY A 43 18.74 7.87 22.78
N GLN A 44 17.57 8.47 23.06
CA GLN A 44 16.92 9.53 22.28
C GLN A 44 16.54 9.14 20.84
N ALA A 45 15.54 8.28 20.71
CA ALA A 45 14.75 8.23 19.49
C ALA A 45 14.17 9.63 19.23
N ILE A 46 14.51 10.22 18.10
CA ILE A 46 13.71 11.32 17.53
C ILE A 46 12.29 10.74 17.43
N PRO A 47 11.26 11.35 18.04
CA PRO A 47 9.91 10.84 17.92
C PRO A 47 9.51 10.94 16.44
N GLY A 48 9.66 9.83 15.73
CA GLY A 48 8.82 9.59 14.56
C GLY A 48 7.38 9.51 15.04
N PRO A 49 6.38 9.63 14.16
CA PRO A 49 4.98 9.58 14.56
C PRO A 49 4.80 8.32 15.43
N THR A 50 4.49 8.57 16.68
CA THR A 50 4.54 7.63 17.79
C THR A 50 3.71 6.38 17.47
N ASP A 51 4.33 5.20 17.55
CA ASP A 51 3.69 3.90 17.71
C ASP A 51 3.06 3.85 19.14
N ALA A 52 2.18 4.80 19.45
CA ALA A 52 1.53 4.87 20.74
C ALA A 52 0.64 3.61 20.89
N GLY A 53 1.07 2.68 21.70
CA GLY A 53 0.37 1.45 22.02
C GLY A 53 1.07 0.15 21.63
N GLN A 54 1.93 0.11 20.61
CA GLN A 54 2.73 -1.07 20.28
C GLN A 54 4.22 -0.79 20.46
N THR A 55 4.71 -1.06 21.67
CA THR A 55 6.16 -1.08 21.93
C THR A 55 6.78 -2.29 21.25
N ASN A 56 7.93 -2.11 20.57
CA ASN A 56 8.73 -3.24 20.15
C ASN A 56 9.05 -4.14 21.37
N PRO A 57 8.86 -5.48 21.27
CA PRO A 57 9.08 -6.37 22.39
C PRO A 57 10.53 -6.30 22.87
N GLY A 58 10.72 -6.13 24.17
CA GLY A 58 12.04 -6.19 24.82
C GLY A 58 12.51 -7.65 24.99
N PRO A 59 13.77 -7.87 25.38
CA PRO A 59 14.34 -9.22 25.55
C PRO A 59 13.66 -10.07 26.64
N THR A 60 12.87 -9.47 27.52
CA THR A 60 12.10 -10.15 28.60
C THR A 60 10.61 -10.28 28.27
N ASP A 61 10.18 -9.96 27.05
CA ASP A 61 8.78 -10.04 26.65
C ASP A 61 8.36 -11.50 26.48
N ALA A 62 7.47 -11.98 27.33
CA ALA A 62 6.96 -13.35 27.32
C ALA A 62 5.89 -13.61 26.25
N ARG A 63 5.43 -12.56 25.54
CA ARG A 63 4.46 -12.70 24.46
C ARG A 63 5.07 -13.41 23.25
N PRO A 64 4.27 -14.20 22.49
CA PRO A 64 4.76 -14.79 21.25
C PRO A 64 5.21 -13.69 20.26
N ILE A 65 6.32 -13.93 19.56
CA ILE A 65 6.82 -13.02 18.55
C ILE A 65 5.92 -13.12 17.31
N GLY A 66 5.42 -11.98 16.85
CA GLY A 66 4.58 -11.85 15.66
C GLY A 66 5.28 -11.08 14.54
N LEU A 67 5.16 -11.59 13.33
CA LEU A 67 5.69 -10.98 12.11
C LEU A 67 4.54 -10.71 11.13
N VAL A 68 4.52 -9.51 10.52
CA VAL A 68 3.63 -9.18 9.40
C VAL A 68 4.49 -8.82 8.21
N PHE A 69 4.48 -9.66 7.17
CA PHE A 69 5.35 -9.56 6.01
C PHE A 69 4.61 -9.09 4.76
N GLY A 70 5.10 -8.05 4.10
CA GLY A 70 4.49 -7.49 2.90
C GLY A 70 4.98 -6.08 2.59
N ASN A 71 4.15 -5.29 1.93
CA ASN A 71 4.40 -3.88 1.63
C ASN A 71 3.92 -2.94 2.77
N CYS A 72 3.72 -1.64 2.49
CA CYS A 72 3.23 -0.67 3.49
C CYS A 72 1.90 -1.06 4.16
N GLN A 73 1.08 -1.89 3.52
CA GLN A 73 -0.16 -2.42 4.11
C GLN A 73 0.11 -3.40 5.26
N ALA A 74 1.22 -4.14 5.20
CA ALA A 74 1.62 -5.05 6.28
C ALA A 74 1.91 -4.29 7.57
N GLU A 75 2.58 -3.14 7.49
CA GLU A 75 2.82 -2.27 8.65
C GLU A 75 1.50 -1.71 9.21
N SER A 76 0.55 -1.36 8.36
CA SER A 76 -0.77 -0.89 8.80
C SER A 76 -1.56 -1.96 9.54
N LEU A 77 -1.54 -3.20 9.04
CA LEU A 77 -2.15 -4.33 9.76
C LEU A 77 -1.43 -4.58 11.09
N ARG A 78 -0.08 -4.59 11.11
CA ARG A 78 0.70 -4.77 12.34
C ARG A 78 0.25 -3.84 13.46
N LEU A 79 0.00 -2.56 13.13
CA LEU A 79 -0.44 -1.55 14.09
C LEU A 79 -1.87 -1.79 14.62
N ALA A 80 -2.71 -2.44 13.84
CA ALA A 80 -4.10 -2.73 14.21
C ALA A 80 -4.28 -4.07 14.96
N LEU A 81 -3.29 -4.96 14.92
CA LEU A 81 -3.38 -6.29 15.53
C LEU A 81 -3.34 -6.25 17.06
N PRO A 82 -3.94 -7.25 17.77
CA PRO A 82 -3.97 -7.31 19.23
C PRO A 82 -2.59 -7.27 19.86
N VAL A 83 -2.46 -6.56 20.97
CA VAL A 83 -1.20 -6.38 21.72
C VAL A 83 -0.77 -7.61 22.54
N SER A 84 -1.58 -8.66 22.56
CA SER A 84 -1.23 -9.97 23.17
C SER A 84 -0.06 -10.67 22.47
N THR A 85 0.27 -10.26 21.24
CA THR A 85 1.43 -10.70 20.48
C THR A 85 2.46 -9.57 20.39
N ALA A 86 3.74 -9.91 20.51
CA ALA A 86 4.85 -8.99 20.43
C ALA A 86 5.24 -8.76 18.95
N TRP A 87 4.56 -7.83 18.28
CA TRP A 87 4.72 -7.56 16.86
C TRP A 87 6.04 -6.84 16.55
N VAL A 88 6.84 -7.44 15.67
CA VAL A 88 8.09 -6.84 15.19
C VAL A 88 7.81 -5.96 13.96
N ARG A 89 8.30 -4.72 13.99
CA ARG A 89 8.29 -3.84 12.83
C ARG A 89 9.30 -4.32 11.80
N MET A 90 8.85 -4.58 10.59
CA MET A 90 9.66 -5.13 9.51
C MET A 90 9.81 -4.14 8.35
N PRO A 91 10.96 -4.15 7.64
CA PRO A 91 11.07 -3.43 6.37
C PRO A 91 10.06 -3.96 5.35
N PRO A 92 9.51 -3.10 4.47
CA PRO A 92 8.67 -3.55 3.37
C PRO A 92 9.41 -4.54 2.46
N VAL A 93 8.71 -5.55 1.95
CA VAL A 93 9.33 -6.65 1.17
C VAL A 93 10.15 -6.18 -0.02
N HIS A 94 9.75 -5.11 -0.69
CA HIS A 94 10.45 -4.56 -1.87
C HIS A 94 11.73 -3.78 -1.52
N GLU A 95 11.97 -3.50 -0.24
CA GLU A 95 13.18 -2.85 0.26
C GLU A 95 14.20 -3.86 0.81
N LEU A 96 13.82 -5.14 0.94
CA LEU A 96 14.72 -6.15 1.48
C LEU A 96 15.81 -6.50 0.46
N THR A 97 17.03 -6.65 0.99
CA THR A 97 18.24 -7.01 0.25
C THR A 97 18.81 -8.34 0.75
N ALA A 98 19.80 -8.87 0.07
CA ALA A 98 20.49 -10.09 0.52
C ALA A 98 21.10 -9.93 1.93
N ALA A 99 21.49 -8.72 2.32
CA ALA A 99 22.05 -8.44 3.65
C ALA A 99 20.99 -8.53 4.77
N ASP A 100 19.70 -8.39 4.43
CA ASP A 100 18.59 -8.46 5.38
C ASP A 100 18.13 -9.90 5.65
N VAL A 101 18.42 -10.84 4.73
CA VAL A 101 17.96 -12.24 4.81
C VAL A 101 18.36 -12.92 6.12
N PRO A 102 19.61 -12.84 6.62
CA PRO A 102 19.98 -13.47 7.89
C PRO A 102 19.18 -12.94 9.09
N HIS A 103 18.83 -11.65 9.11
CA HIS A 103 18.00 -11.06 10.17
C HIS A 103 16.57 -11.57 10.11
N LEU A 104 16.01 -11.69 8.88
CA LEU A 104 14.69 -12.28 8.67
C LEU A 104 14.66 -13.75 9.13
N GLU A 105 15.68 -14.55 8.77
CA GLU A 105 15.78 -15.95 9.17
C GLU A 105 15.84 -16.14 10.68
N ALA A 106 16.60 -15.28 11.37
CA ALA A 106 16.66 -15.30 12.84
C ALA A 106 15.30 -15.04 13.49
N LEU A 107 14.49 -14.14 12.91
CA LEU A 107 13.14 -13.87 13.41
C LEU A 107 12.16 -15.01 13.06
N LEU A 108 12.23 -15.55 11.85
CA LEU A 108 11.39 -16.67 11.44
C LEU A 108 11.60 -17.90 12.34
N ALA A 109 12.84 -18.19 12.74
CA ALA A 109 13.18 -19.32 13.59
C ALA A 109 12.53 -19.29 14.99
N VAL A 110 12.06 -18.12 15.45
CA VAL A 110 11.44 -17.92 16.79
C VAL A 110 10.03 -17.34 16.70
N ALA A 111 9.46 -17.23 15.50
CA ALA A 111 8.14 -16.67 15.30
C ALA A 111 7.05 -17.60 15.85
N GLY A 112 6.18 -17.06 16.70
CA GLY A 112 4.96 -17.74 17.15
C GLY A 112 3.75 -17.41 16.24
N VAL A 113 3.83 -16.29 15.48
CA VAL A 113 2.81 -15.89 14.51
C VAL A 113 3.50 -15.29 13.29
N LEU A 114 3.11 -15.71 12.09
CA LEU A 114 3.54 -15.10 10.83
C LEU A 114 2.34 -14.84 9.92
N ILE A 115 2.11 -13.58 9.60
CA ILE A 115 1.12 -13.13 8.63
C ILE A 115 1.87 -12.62 7.41
N SER A 116 1.51 -13.08 6.21
CA SER A 116 2.19 -12.65 4.98
C SER A 116 1.19 -12.18 3.93
N GLN A 117 1.51 -11.11 3.21
CA GLN A 117 0.89 -10.86 1.92
C GLN A 117 1.34 -11.91 0.90
N PRO A 118 0.56 -12.22 -0.16
CA PRO A 118 1.01 -13.08 -1.23
C PRO A 118 2.26 -12.50 -1.93
N VAL A 119 3.38 -13.16 -1.75
CA VAL A 119 4.66 -12.89 -2.41
C VAL A 119 5.08 -14.14 -3.15
N HIS A 120 5.47 -14.02 -4.43
CA HIS A 120 5.95 -15.16 -5.20
C HIS A 120 7.32 -15.63 -4.69
N ASP A 121 7.61 -16.91 -4.92
CA ASP A 121 8.91 -17.47 -4.56
C ASP A 121 10.04 -16.74 -5.30
N ASP A 122 11.18 -16.66 -4.64
CA ASP A 122 12.40 -16.02 -5.13
C ASP A 122 12.19 -14.56 -5.56
N TYR A 123 11.39 -13.82 -4.77
CA TYR A 123 11.10 -12.42 -5.02
C TYR A 123 12.39 -11.60 -5.07
N HIS A 124 12.66 -10.91 -6.19
CA HIS A 124 13.92 -10.21 -6.49
C HIS A 124 15.18 -11.09 -6.34
N GLY A 125 15.06 -12.39 -6.60
CA GLY A 125 16.15 -13.36 -6.47
C GLY A 125 16.46 -13.75 -5.02
N LEU A 126 15.61 -13.35 -4.07
CA LEU A 126 15.73 -13.66 -2.64
C LEU A 126 14.63 -14.64 -2.21
N PRO A 127 14.87 -15.53 -1.24
CA PRO A 127 13.92 -16.52 -0.78
C PRO A 127 12.84 -15.89 0.13
N LEU A 128 12.06 -14.95 -0.43
CA LEU A 128 11.07 -14.12 0.26
C LEU A 128 9.62 -14.51 -0.05
N GLY A 129 9.39 -15.56 -0.82
CA GLY A 129 8.03 -16.04 -1.14
C GLY A 129 7.26 -16.46 0.10
N THR A 130 5.96 -16.18 0.15
CA THR A 130 5.09 -16.53 1.29
C THR A 130 5.22 -18.00 1.66
N ARG A 131 5.22 -18.91 0.68
CA ARG A 131 5.41 -20.35 0.89
C ARG A 131 6.80 -20.67 1.46
N GLN A 132 7.84 -19.97 0.96
CA GLN A 132 9.21 -20.14 1.44
C GLN A 132 9.36 -19.66 2.90
N LEU A 133 8.66 -18.59 3.30
CA LEU A 133 8.66 -18.11 4.67
C LEU A 133 7.92 -19.08 5.59
N PHE A 134 6.74 -19.55 5.20
CA PHE A 134 5.96 -20.51 5.99
C PHE A 134 6.68 -21.85 6.22
N ALA A 135 7.54 -22.24 5.30
CA ALA A 135 8.37 -23.45 5.45
C ALA A 135 9.54 -23.30 6.44
N ARG A 136 9.84 -22.09 6.91
CA ARG A 136 10.98 -21.78 7.79
C ARG A 136 10.62 -21.42 9.22
N VAL A 137 9.33 -21.28 9.51
CA VAL A 137 8.87 -21.03 10.89
C VAL A 137 8.73 -22.35 11.67
N PRO A 138 8.74 -22.31 13.01
CA PRO A 138 8.45 -23.48 13.85
C PRO A 138 7.11 -24.12 13.49
N SER A 139 6.98 -25.43 13.71
CA SER A 139 5.77 -26.18 13.40
C SER A 139 4.52 -25.77 14.19
N ASP A 140 4.69 -25.10 15.31
CA ASP A 140 3.64 -24.54 16.16
C ASP A 140 3.38 -23.04 15.86
N CYS A 141 4.12 -22.44 14.93
CA CYS A 141 3.86 -21.08 14.49
C CYS A 141 2.52 -20.99 13.76
N ARG A 142 1.66 -20.07 14.21
CA ARG A 142 0.38 -19.80 13.55
C ARG A 142 0.59 -18.92 12.34
N THR A 143 0.09 -19.35 11.17
CA THR A 143 0.32 -18.64 9.90
C THR A 143 -0.99 -18.22 9.25
N ALA A 144 -1.01 -17.05 8.62
CA ALA A 144 -2.13 -16.57 7.81
C ALA A 144 -1.65 -15.77 6.60
N VAL A 145 -2.45 -15.76 5.54
CA VAL A 145 -2.27 -14.86 4.41
C VAL A 145 -3.22 -13.68 4.53
N MET A 146 -2.70 -12.45 4.50
CA MET A 146 -3.48 -11.24 4.38
C MET A 146 -3.58 -10.80 2.91
N PRO A 147 -4.73 -10.31 2.43
CA PRO A 147 -4.84 -9.88 1.03
C PRO A 147 -4.02 -8.62 0.74
N VAL A 148 -3.58 -8.45 -0.51
CA VAL A 148 -3.17 -7.15 -1.04
C VAL A 148 -4.42 -6.39 -1.42
N ILE A 149 -4.78 -5.39 -0.62
CA ILE A 149 -6.02 -4.63 -0.80
C ILE A 149 -5.82 -3.62 -1.93
N ARG A 150 -6.63 -3.76 -2.98
CA ARG A 150 -6.79 -2.79 -4.06
C ARG A 150 -8.28 -2.74 -4.40
N SER A 151 -8.85 -1.54 -4.34
CA SER A 151 -10.25 -1.31 -4.68
C SER A 151 -10.36 -0.04 -5.53
N ALA A 152 -10.90 -0.19 -6.74
CA ALA A 152 -11.14 0.91 -7.67
C ALA A 152 -12.58 1.45 -7.60
N GLY A 153 -13.42 0.94 -6.71
CA GLY A 153 -14.82 1.36 -6.62
C GLY A 153 -15.05 2.85 -6.36
N LEU A 154 -14.12 3.48 -5.62
CA LEU A 154 -14.14 4.93 -5.36
C LEU A 154 -13.20 5.73 -6.29
N TYR A 155 -12.31 5.07 -7.01
CA TYR A 155 -11.28 5.68 -7.85
C TYR A 155 -11.18 4.91 -9.18
N PRO A 156 -12.27 4.90 -10.00
CA PRO A 156 -12.42 4.00 -11.14
C PRO A 156 -11.43 4.28 -12.28
N THR A 157 -10.86 5.48 -12.33
CA THR A 157 -9.88 5.86 -13.36
C THR A 157 -8.43 5.71 -12.91
N HIS A 158 -8.18 5.38 -11.63
CA HIS A 158 -6.82 5.35 -11.12
C HIS A 158 -6.14 4.00 -11.33
N ALA A 159 -4.85 4.05 -11.65
CA ALA A 159 -4.01 2.87 -11.86
C ALA A 159 -2.59 3.05 -11.27
N ILE A 160 -1.91 1.94 -11.05
CA ILE A 160 -0.48 1.91 -10.73
C ILE A 160 0.23 1.19 -11.86
N VAL A 161 1.05 1.91 -12.60
CA VAL A 161 1.89 1.41 -13.69
C VAL A 161 3.33 1.82 -13.42
N ARG A 162 4.28 0.98 -13.80
CA ARG A 162 5.70 1.29 -13.73
C ARG A 162 6.28 1.17 -15.14
N PRO A 163 7.24 2.03 -15.53
CA PRO A 163 7.94 1.88 -16.81
C PRO A 163 8.58 0.49 -16.88
N PRO A 164 8.34 -0.30 -17.93
CA PRO A 164 9.03 -1.57 -18.12
C PRO A 164 10.56 -1.43 -18.24
N SER A 165 11.02 -0.30 -18.75
CA SER A 165 12.45 0.05 -18.85
C SER A 165 13.12 0.29 -17.52
N ASP A 166 12.38 0.85 -16.54
CA ASP A 166 12.85 1.09 -15.18
C ASP A 166 11.67 1.03 -14.18
N PRO A 167 11.39 -0.14 -13.59
CA PRO A 167 10.30 -0.29 -12.63
C PRO A 167 10.46 0.50 -11.32
N SER A 168 11.60 1.12 -11.07
CA SER A 168 11.82 1.96 -9.90
C SER A 168 11.22 3.36 -10.05
N LEU A 169 11.01 3.81 -11.30
CA LEU A 169 10.45 5.12 -11.58
C LEU A 169 8.96 5.20 -11.24
N THR A 170 8.57 6.37 -10.74
CA THR A 170 7.18 6.74 -10.50
C THR A 170 6.87 8.06 -11.20
N PRO A 171 5.62 8.29 -11.63
CA PRO A 171 5.24 9.59 -12.16
C PRO A 171 5.46 10.67 -11.08
N PRO A 172 5.78 11.91 -11.50
CA PRO A 172 5.98 13.03 -10.58
C PRO A 172 4.72 13.34 -9.77
N VAL A 173 4.90 13.89 -8.58
CA VAL A 173 3.86 14.40 -7.66
C VAL A 173 3.03 13.26 -7.05
N ALA A 174 2.26 12.51 -7.83
CA ALA A 174 1.46 11.38 -7.34
C ALA A 174 1.89 10.06 -8.02
N PRO A 175 2.10 8.96 -7.28
CA PRO A 175 2.52 7.67 -7.86
C PRO A 175 1.37 6.90 -8.54
N TYR A 176 0.29 7.58 -8.87
CA TYR A 176 -0.91 7.04 -9.49
C TYR A 176 -1.10 7.64 -10.88
N HIS A 177 -1.52 6.82 -11.83
CA HIS A 177 -1.93 7.26 -13.15
C HIS A 177 -3.45 7.40 -13.20
N ASP A 178 -3.94 8.39 -13.96
CA ASP A 178 -5.32 8.40 -14.42
C ASP A 178 -5.40 7.69 -15.77
N LEU A 179 -6.27 6.69 -15.92
CA LEU A 179 -6.45 5.90 -17.13
C LEU A 179 -6.93 6.76 -18.31
N ARG A 180 -7.66 7.85 -18.03
CA ARG A 180 -8.09 8.81 -19.07
C ARG A 180 -6.89 9.59 -19.62
N THR A 181 -5.97 10.00 -18.73
CA THR A 181 -4.72 10.67 -19.12
C THR A 181 -3.78 9.73 -19.88
N LEU A 182 -3.74 8.45 -19.50
CA LEU A 182 -2.99 7.41 -20.22
C LEU A 182 -3.58 7.16 -21.63
N ALA A 183 -4.89 7.06 -21.73
CA ALA A 183 -5.58 6.89 -23.02
C ALA A 183 -5.38 8.10 -23.93
N GLU A 184 -5.45 9.32 -23.38
CA GLU A 184 -5.15 10.56 -24.12
C GLU A 184 -3.71 10.56 -24.64
N ALA A 185 -2.73 10.20 -23.81
CA ALA A 185 -1.33 10.09 -24.22
C ALA A 185 -1.11 9.02 -25.31
N ALA A 186 -1.95 7.98 -25.33
CA ALA A 186 -1.96 6.97 -26.38
C ALA A 186 -2.67 7.41 -27.68
N GLY A 187 -3.29 8.59 -27.71
CA GLY A 187 -4.05 9.10 -28.85
C GLY A 187 -5.50 8.60 -28.94
N ASP A 188 -6.01 7.99 -27.88
CA ASP A 188 -7.37 7.42 -27.80
C ASP A 188 -8.11 7.98 -26.57
N PRO A 189 -8.48 9.27 -26.55
CA PRO A 189 -9.08 9.91 -25.38
C PRO A 189 -10.45 9.33 -25.07
N LEU A 190 -10.69 9.05 -23.77
CA LEU A 190 -11.93 8.47 -23.28
C LEU A 190 -13.04 9.52 -23.09
N PRO A 191 -14.32 9.13 -23.20
CA PRO A 191 -15.45 9.98 -22.88
C PRO A 191 -15.46 10.41 -21.40
N PRO A 192 -16.31 11.38 -21.02
CA PRO A 192 -16.54 11.70 -19.62
C PRO A 192 -16.95 10.46 -18.82
N LEU A 193 -16.54 10.40 -17.53
CA LEU A 193 -16.92 9.31 -16.63
C LEU A 193 -18.45 9.29 -16.43
N THR A 194 -19.06 8.12 -16.44
CA THR A 194 -20.49 7.92 -16.20
C THR A 194 -20.74 7.03 -14.97
N VAL A 195 -21.93 7.10 -14.40
CA VAL A 195 -22.35 6.21 -13.29
C VAL A 195 -22.21 4.74 -13.69
N ALA A 196 -22.59 4.40 -14.93
CA ALA A 196 -22.48 3.01 -15.43
C ALA A 196 -21.02 2.53 -15.45
N ALA A 197 -20.09 3.37 -15.91
CA ALA A 197 -18.66 3.05 -15.90
C ALA A 197 -18.12 2.86 -14.47
N VAL A 198 -18.50 3.74 -13.53
CA VAL A 198 -18.11 3.60 -12.12
C VAL A 198 -18.50 2.23 -11.57
N LEU A 199 -19.77 1.85 -11.76
CA LEU A 199 -20.27 0.57 -11.25
C LEU A 199 -19.63 -0.64 -11.95
N ALA A 200 -19.40 -0.56 -13.27
CA ALA A 200 -18.71 -1.63 -14.01
C ALA A 200 -17.24 -1.83 -13.56
N ILE A 201 -16.52 -0.74 -13.34
CA ILE A 201 -15.14 -0.79 -12.80
C ILE A 201 -15.13 -1.32 -11.36
N ALA A 202 -16.09 -0.89 -10.55
CA ALA A 202 -16.23 -1.39 -9.18
C ALA A 202 -16.46 -2.90 -9.15
N GLU A 203 -17.33 -3.42 -10.00
CA GLU A 203 -17.56 -4.85 -10.14
C GLU A 203 -16.32 -5.61 -10.61
N LEU A 204 -15.60 -5.08 -11.62
CA LEU A 204 -14.33 -5.65 -12.07
C LEU A 204 -13.33 -5.74 -10.91
N SER A 205 -13.13 -4.63 -10.20
CA SER A 205 -12.21 -4.53 -9.07
C SER A 205 -12.58 -5.50 -7.94
N GLN A 206 -13.86 -5.63 -7.66
CA GLN A 206 -14.39 -6.53 -6.62
C GLN A 206 -14.15 -8.01 -6.99
N ARG A 207 -14.42 -8.39 -8.24
CA ARG A 207 -14.10 -9.74 -8.74
C ARG A 207 -12.61 -10.05 -8.63
N GLU A 208 -11.74 -9.09 -8.98
CA GLU A 208 -10.30 -9.26 -8.87
C GLU A 208 -9.83 -9.43 -7.41
N LEU A 209 -10.38 -8.66 -6.47
CA LEU A 209 -10.03 -8.78 -5.05
C LEU A 209 -10.46 -10.15 -4.51
N ARG A 210 -11.70 -10.57 -4.73
CA ARG A 210 -12.22 -11.89 -4.35
C ARG A 210 -11.43 -13.03 -4.97
N SER A 211 -11.03 -12.90 -6.25
CA SER A 211 -10.18 -13.89 -6.93
C SER A 211 -8.80 -14.00 -6.29
N ARG A 212 -8.20 -12.88 -5.85
CA ARG A 212 -6.91 -12.91 -5.14
C ARG A 212 -7.04 -13.55 -3.76
N GLU A 213 -8.09 -13.21 -3.01
CA GLU A 213 -8.39 -13.82 -1.70
C GLU A 213 -8.53 -15.33 -1.83
N SER A 214 -9.37 -15.80 -2.76
CA SER A 214 -9.60 -17.23 -2.99
C SER A 214 -8.33 -17.97 -3.45
N ARG A 215 -7.58 -17.38 -4.39
CA ARG A 215 -6.37 -18.02 -4.94
C ARG A 215 -5.28 -18.22 -3.90
N HIS A 216 -5.18 -17.34 -2.95
CA HIS A 216 -4.13 -17.32 -1.93
C HIS A 216 -4.63 -17.79 -0.57
N GLU A 217 -5.88 -18.24 -0.47
CA GLU A 217 -6.52 -18.61 0.80
C GLU A 217 -6.35 -17.50 1.86
N ALA A 218 -6.44 -16.25 1.41
CA ALA A 218 -6.24 -15.10 2.27
C ALA A 218 -7.50 -14.84 3.13
N VAL A 219 -7.28 -14.21 4.27
CA VAL A 219 -8.39 -13.71 5.11
C VAL A 219 -9.22 -12.74 4.28
N VAL A 220 -10.53 -13.01 4.19
CA VAL A 220 -11.46 -12.25 3.34
C VAL A 220 -11.70 -10.86 3.92
N ILE A 221 -11.67 -9.83 3.10
CA ILE A 221 -12.00 -8.44 3.42
C ILE A 221 -12.81 -7.76 2.30
N SER A 222 -12.95 -8.42 1.17
CA SER A 222 -13.58 -7.86 -0.03
C SER A 222 -15.03 -7.45 0.17
N ASP A 223 -15.77 -8.10 1.08
CA ASP A 223 -17.17 -7.78 1.40
C ASP A 223 -17.36 -6.34 1.92
N LEU A 224 -16.35 -5.72 2.54
CA LEU A 224 -16.41 -4.33 2.96
C LEU A 224 -16.57 -3.35 1.78
N PHE A 225 -16.14 -3.76 0.59
CA PHE A 225 -16.18 -2.91 -0.60
C PHE A 225 -17.42 -3.14 -1.48
N ASP A 226 -18.40 -3.91 -1.01
CA ASP A 226 -19.69 -4.08 -1.69
C ASP A 226 -20.52 -2.78 -1.65
N ARG A 227 -20.31 -1.96 -0.62
CA ARG A 227 -20.85 -0.60 -0.48
C ARG A 227 -19.75 0.33 0.03
N PRO A 228 -18.86 0.80 -0.86
CA PRO A 228 -17.70 1.56 -0.44
C PRO A 228 -18.07 2.98 -0.01
N GLY A 229 -17.36 3.48 1.01
CA GLY A 229 -17.35 4.87 1.42
C GLY A 229 -15.92 5.40 1.47
N PHE A 230 -15.73 6.72 1.38
CA PHE A 230 -14.39 7.33 1.34
C PHE A 230 -13.58 7.14 2.63
N GLU A 231 -14.20 6.74 3.72
CA GLU A 231 -13.53 6.32 4.96
C GLU A 231 -12.79 4.98 4.80
N LEU A 232 -13.23 4.12 3.85
CA LEU A 232 -12.60 2.82 3.60
C LEU A 232 -11.32 2.93 2.76
N MET A 233 -11.27 3.88 1.80
CA MET A 233 -10.10 4.01 0.91
C MET A 233 -9.75 5.49 0.69
N ARG A 234 -8.47 5.83 0.71
CA ARG A 234 -7.93 7.16 0.36
C ARG A 234 -7.44 7.23 -1.07
N THR A 235 -6.99 6.10 -1.58
CA THR A 235 -6.60 5.85 -2.98
C THR A 235 -6.94 4.39 -3.30
N ILE A 236 -6.64 3.91 -4.50
CA ILE A 236 -6.93 2.52 -4.90
C ILE A 236 -6.23 1.44 -4.04
N ASN A 237 -5.20 1.79 -3.27
CA ASN A 237 -4.42 0.85 -2.45
C ASN A 237 -4.05 1.39 -1.06
N HIS A 238 -4.62 2.52 -0.64
CA HIS A 238 -4.46 3.06 0.71
C HIS A 238 -5.76 2.94 1.51
N PRO A 239 -6.00 1.78 2.15
CA PRO A 239 -7.14 1.59 3.03
C PRO A 239 -7.14 2.55 4.22
N GLY A 240 -8.34 2.92 4.65
CA GLY A 240 -8.58 3.68 5.88
C GLY A 240 -8.56 2.80 7.14
N ASN A 241 -8.56 3.44 8.31
CA ASN A 241 -8.53 2.73 9.58
C ASN A 241 -9.65 1.71 9.77
N PRO A 242 -10.91 1.95 9.33
CA PRO A 242 -11.97 0.94 9.46
C PRO A 242 -11.63 -0.39 8.81
N VAL A 243 -10.96 -0.38 7.64
CA VAL A 243 -10.51 -1.59 6.96
C VAL A 243 -9.43 -2.32 7.75
N TRP A 244 -8.50 -1.59 8.36
CA TRP A 244 -7.43 -2.18 9.16
C TRP A 244 -7.94 -2.80 10.45
N THR A 245 -8.87 -2.13 11.13
CA THR A 245 -9.51 -2.65 12.35
C THR A 245 -10.27 -3.94 12.05
N GLU A 246 -11.06 -3.95 10.98
CA GLU A 246 -11.82 -5.14 10.59
C GLU A 246 -10.91 -6.29 10.14
N LEU A 247 -9.90 -6.01 9.32
CA LEU A 247 -8.94 -7.03 8.91
C LEU A 247 -8.16 -7.60 10.11
N ALA A 248 -7.78 -6.75 11.07
CA ALA A 248 -7.12 -7.21 12.30
C ALA A 248 -8.03 -8.11 13.13
N THR A 249 -9.33 -7.79 13.23
CA THR A 249 -10.33 -8.66 13.89
C THR A 249 -10.38 -10.01 13.21
N ARG A 250 -10.58 -10.06 11.90
CA ARG A 250 -10.71 -11.32 11.14
C ARG A 250 -9.43 -12.16 11.18
N VAL A 251 -8.26 -11.51 11.11
CA VAL A 251 -6.96 -12.20 11.24
C VAL A 251 -6.77 -12.75 12.66
N ALA A 252 -7.14 -11.98 13.68
CA ALA A 252 -7.05 -12.43 15.07
C ALA A 252 -7.96 -13.64 15.31
N ASP A 253 -9.19 -13.60 14.84
CA ASP A 253 -10.14 -14.72 14.94
C ASP A 253 -9.62 -15.97 14.19
N HIS A 254 -9.13 -15.78 12.94
CA HIS A 254 -8.57 -16.86 12.15
C HIS A 254 -7.38 -17.57 12.82
N LEU A 255 -6.53 -16.79 13.48
CA LEU A 255 -5.33 -17.29 14.15
C LEU A 255 -5.56 -17.62 15.64
N GLY A 256 -6.74 -17.37 16.20
CA GLY A 256 -7.02 -17.54 17.63
C GLY A 256 -6.14 -16.64 18.51
N LEU A 257 -5.90 -15.39 18.09
CA LEU A 257 -5.18 -14.42 18.90
C LEU A 257 -6.10 -13.85 19.99
N GLU A 258 -5.56 -13.60 21.16
CA GLU A 258 -6.33 -13.07 22.29
C GLU A 258 -6.39 -11.53 22.26
N GLY A 259 -7.50 -10.98 22.70
CA GLY A 259 -7.72 -9.53 22.84
C GLY A 259 -8.29 -8.85 21.60
N PRO A 260 -8.81 -7.63 21.78
CA PRO A 260 -9.36 -6.84 20.69
C PRO A 260 -8.25 -6.29 19.77
N PRO A 261 -8.60 -5.84 18.56
CA PRO A 261 -7.71 -5.02 17.74
C PRO A 261 -7.18 -3.82 18.54
N ALA A 262 -5.94 -3.44 18.24
CA ALA A 262 -5.35 -2.26 18.84
C ALA A 262 -6.08 -0.98 18.41
N GLU A 263 -6.25 -0.04 19.30
CA GLU A 263 -6.80 1.27 18.97
C GLU A 263 -5.79 2.05 18.11
N LEU A 264 -6.26 2.58 16.98
CA LEU A 264 -5.44 3.37 16.07
C LEU A 264 -5.59 4.86 16.40
N ASP A 265 -4.57 5.44 17.01
CA ASP A 265 -4.52 6.83 17.48
C ASP A 265 -4.38 7.86 16.36
N ARG A 266 -4.09 7.42 15.12
CA ARG A 266 -3.91 8.27 13.94
C ARG A 266 -4.42 7.59 12.67
N PRO A 267 -4.76 8.37 11.63
CA PRO A 267 -5.03 7.81 10.32
C PRO A 267 -3.78 7.14 9.73
N LEU A 268 -3.89 5.87 9.33
CA LEU A 268 -2.82 5.12 8.65
C LEU A 268 -2.85 5.40 7.14
N LEU A 269 -1.70 5.33 6.47
CA LEU A 269 -1.52 5.59 5.03
C LEU A 269 -2.15 6.94 4.59
N ASN A 270 -1.98 7.98 5.42
CA ASN A 270 -2.67 9.26 5.30
C ASN A 270 -1.92 10.32 4.45
N GLY A 271 -0.75 9.99 3.91
CA GLY A 271 0.06 10.96 3.15
C GLY A 271 -0.57 11.34 1.81
N ILE A 272 -1.40 10.48 1.21
CA ILE A 272 -2.00 10.73 -0.11
C ILE A 272 -3.51 10.47 -0.07
N HIS A 273 -4.28 11.48 -0.50
CA HIS A 273 -5.71 11.39 -0.74
C HIS A 273 -6.02 11.73 -2.19
N ALA A 274 -6.74 10.85 -2.86
CA ALA A 274 -7.23 11.09 -4.20
C ALA A 274 -8.48 11.98 -4.21
N PRO A 275 -8.78 12.65 -5.33
CA PRO A 275 -9.99 13.44 -5.50
C PRO A 275 -11.26 12.60 -5.33
N ARG A 276 -12.32 13.23 -4.81
CA ARG A 276 -13.66 12.64 -4.69
C ARG A 276 -14.51 13.08 -5.87
N ASN A 277 -14.56 12.23 -6.89
CA ASN A 277 -15.26 12.55 -8.13
C ASN A 277 -16.78 12.61 -7.90
N PRO A 278 -17.50 13.64 -8.39
CA PRO A 278 -18.94 13.79 -8.21
C PRO A 278 -19.75 12.64 -8.81
N VAL A 279 -19.32 12.07 -9.95
CA VAL A 279 -19.99 10.92 -10.58
C VAL A 279 -19.88 9.66 -9.70
N VAL A 280 -18.76 9.48 -9.00
CA VAL A 280 -18.57 8.39 -8.02
C VAL A 280 -19.50 8.58 -6.82
N ILE A 281 -19.61 9.81 -6.32
CA ILE A 281 -20.51 10.16 -5.22
C ILE A 281 -21.96 9.84 -5.61
N GLU A 282 -22.39 10.23 -6.82
CA GLU A 282 -23.70 9.91 -7.38
C GLU A 282 -23.92 8.40 -7.50
N ALA A 283 -22.96 7.69 -8.10
CA ALA A 283 -23.05 6.24 -8.35
C ALA A 283 -23.29 5.42 -7.07
N TRP A 284 -22.68 5.86 -5.96
CA TRP A 284 -22.79 5.19 -4.66
C TRP A 284 -23.80 5.84 -3.70
N GLY A 285 -24.43 6.95 -4.10
CA GLY A 285 -25.37 7.69 -3.23
C GLY A 285 -24.71 8.21 -1.96
N LEU A 286 -23.47 8.70 -2.04
CA LEU A 286 -22.68 9.12 -0.88
C LEU A 286 -23.03 10.56 -0.46
N GLU A 287 -23.16 10.81 0.85
CA GLU A 287 -23.38 12.13 1.42
C GLU A 287 -22.05 12.83 1.76
N THR A 288 -21.13 12.94 0.79
CA THR A 288 -19.79 13.48 0.99
C THR A 288 -19.52 14.53 -0.09
N PRO A 289 -18.92 15.69 0.23
CA PRO A 289 -18.60 16.69 -0.79
C PRO A 289 -17.54 16.18 -1.75
N SER A 290 -17.67 16.54 -3.03
CA SER A 290 -16.65 16.32 -4.04
C SER A 290 -15.40 17.17 -3.81
N THR A 291 -14.25 16.70 -4.27
CA THR A 291 -13.01 17.46 -4.27
C THR A 291 -12.34 17.31 -5.65
N GLY A 292 -11.84 18.43 -6.20
CA GLY A 292 -11.16 18.43 -7.51
C GLY A 292 -9.63 18.45 -7.41
N HIS A 293 -9.08 17.98 -6.28
CA HIS A 293 -7.64 18.00 -6.04
C HIS A 293 -7.17 16.77 -5.28
N TRP A 294 -5.94 16.40 -5.53
CA TRP A 294 -5.18 15.48 -4.69
C TRP A 294 -4.65 16.23 -3.46
N THR A 295 -4.56 15.55 -2.34
CA THR A 295 -3.80 16.04 -1.18
C THR A 295 -2.61 15.09 -0.98
N ILE A 296 -1.40 15.61 -1.08
CA ILE A 296 -0.15 14.84 -1.00
C ILE A 296 0.73 15.50 0.06
N ASP A 297 0.94 14.82 1.18
CA ASP A 297 1.67 15.34 2.34
C ASP A 297 1.21 16.75 2.77
N GLY A 298 -0.13 16.99 2.71
CA GLY A 298 -0.77 18.24 3.05
C GLY A 298 -0.80 19.29 1.94
N VAL A 299 -0.14 19.06 0.80
CA VAL A 299 -0.15 19.95 -0.36
C VAL A 299 -1.28 19.54 -1.31
N GLN A 300 -2.06 20.52 -1.76
CA GLN A 300 -3.13 20.31 -2.73
C GLN A 300 -2.62 20.51 -4.16
N VAL A 301 -2.94 19.58 -5.04
CA VAL A 301 -2.65 19.64 -6.49
C VAL A 301 -3.92 19.30 -7.25
N THR A 302 -4.35 20.16 -8.17
CA THR A 302 -5.55 19.92 -8.97
C THR A 302 -5.37 18.75 -9.93
N GLU A 303 -6.48 18.11 -10.33
CA GLU A 303 -6.45 17.05 -11.35
C GLU A 303 -5.88 17.56 -12.68
N GLU A 304 -6.16 18.82 -13.05
CA GLU A 304 -5.65 19.44 -14.27
C GLU A 304 -4.13 19.65 -14.24
N GLU A 305 -3.61 20.18 -13.12
CA GLU A 305 -2.16 20.35 -12.94
C GLU A 305 -1.44 18.99 -12.98
N LEU A 306 -1.97 17.99 -12.26
CA LEU A 306 -1.39 16.66 -12.25
C LEU A 306 -1.44 16.00 -13.64
N ARG A 307 -2.56 16.15 -14.36
CA ARG A 307 -2.69 15.68 -15.75
C ARG A 307 -1.61 16.29 -16.65
N ALA A 308 -1.40 17.61 -16.59
CA ALA A 308 -0.38 18.29 -17.40
C ALA A 308 1.03 17.74 -17.09
N ILE A 309 1.37 17.61 -15.81
CA ILE A 309 2.66 17.06 -15.35
C ILE A 309 2.84 15.62 -15.85
N HIS A 310 1.81 14.78 -15.78
CA HIS A 310 1.88 13.39 -16.22
C HIS A 310 1.98 13.28 -17.75
N LEU A 311 1.30 14.12 -18.52
CA LEU A 311 1.43 14.13 -19.97
C LEU A 311 2.84 14.51 -20.41
N ASP A 312 3.50 15.45 -19.73
CA ASP A 312 4.90 15.79 -20.00
C ASP A 312 5.81 14.60 -19.67
N TRP A 313 5.62 13.95 -18.54
CA TRP A 313 6.39 12.79 -18.13
C TRP A 313 6.19 11.59 -19.09
N TYR A 314 4.98 11.37 -19.62
CA TYR A 314 4.71 10.29 -20.59
C TYR A 314 5.44 10.48 -21.93
N ARG A 315 5.77 11.72 -22.34
CA ARG A 315 6.59 11.96 -23.51
C ARG A 315 8.04 11.46 -23.32
N GLU A 316 8.53 11.50 -22.07
CA GLU A 316 9.85 10.99 -21.71
C GLU A 316 9.85 9.48 -21.46
N HIS A 317 8.67 8.92 -21.10
CA HIS A 317 8.49 7.50 -20.75
C HIS A 317 7.33 6.86 -21.53
N PRO A 318 7.41 6.75 -22.86
CA PRO A 318 6.31 6.25 -23.70
C PRO A 318 6.01 4.76 -23.46
N ASP A 319 6.96 4.01 -22.93
CA ASP A 319 6.79 2.60 -22.55
C ASP A 319 5.78 2.40 -21.41
N VAL A 320 5.66 3.39 -20.52
CA VAL A 320 4.63 3.41 -19.47
C VAL A 320 3.23 3.48 -20.08
N VAL A 321 3.04 4.34 -21.11
CA VAL A 321 1.75 4.48 -21.77
C VAL A 321 1.36 3.16 -22.43
N THR A 322 2.28 2.56 -23.18
CA THR A 322 2.07 1.27 -23.84
C THR A 322 1.74 0.17 -22.84
N ALA A 323 2.53 0.06 -21.77
CA ALA A 323 2.33 -0.94 -20.73
C ALA A 323 1.03 -0.70 -19.93
N GLY A 324 0.71 0.56 -19.62
CA GLY A 324 -0.50 0.94 -18.91
C GLY A 324 -1.76 0.63 -19.70
N VAL A 325 -1.80 0.99 -20.97
CA VAL A 325 -2.92 0.66 -21.86
C VAL A 325 -3.10 -0.86 -22.01
N ALA A 326 -2.02 -1.58 -22.25
CA ALA A 326 -2.08 -3.04 -22.38
C ALA A 326 -2.57 -3.71 -21.09
N ARG A 327 -2.02 -3.32 -19.94
CA ARG A 327 -2.35 -3.90 -18.64
C ARG A 327 -3.79 -3.62 -18.20
N HIS A 328 -4.29 -2.42 -18.52
CA HIS A 328 -5.61 -1.96 -18.07
C HIS A 328 -6.66 -1.96 -19.19
N ARG A 329 -6.45 -2.75 -20.27
CA ARG A 329 -7.34 -2.81 -21.44
C ARG A 329 -8.80 -3.00 -21.04
N THR A 330 -9.10 -3.98 -20.18
CA THR A 330 -10.48 -4.25 -19.73
C THR A 330 -11.11 -3.04 -19.04
N ALA A 331 -10.36 -2.34 -18.19
CA ALA A 331 -10.86 -1.14 -17.53
C ALA A 331 -11.08 0.01 -18.52
N LEU A 332 -10.16 0.19 -19.48
CA LEU A 332 -10.30 1.20 -20.55
C LEU A 332 -11.51 0.93 -21.43
N ASP A 333 -11.76 -0.34 -21.80
CA ASP A 333 -12.93 -0.74 -22.59
C ASP A 333 -14.24 -0.45 -21.85
N LEU A 334 -14.30 -0.70 -20.52
CA LEU A 334 -15.45 -0.37 -19.68
C LEU A 334 -15.66 1.15 -19.56
N LEU A 335 -14.58 1.94 -19.47
CA LEU A 335 -14.65 3.40 -19.41
C LEU A 335 -15.06 4.00 -20.78
N ALA A 336 -14.73 3.33 -21.89
CA ALA A 336 -15.09 3.77 -23.25
C ALA A 336 -16.53 3.41 -23.65
N ALA A 337 -17.08 2.32 -23.10
CA ALA A 337 -18.39 1.78 -23.46
C ALA A 337 -19.59 2.51 -22.80
N SER A 338 -19.35 3.56 -22.04
CA SER A 338 -20.32 4.14 -21.08
C SER A 338 -20.92 5.44 -21.54
#